data_5df0baafa6ef16b2073bc0b78bdccccf
#
_entry.id   5df0baafa6ef16b2073bc0b78bdccccf
#
_cell.length_a   1.000
_cell.length_b   1.000
_cell.length_c   1.000
_cell.angle_alpha   90.00
_cell.angle_beta   90.00
_cell.angle_gamma   90.00
#
_symmetry.space_group_name_H-M   'P 1'
#
loop_
_entity.id
_entity.type
_entity.pdbx_description
1 polymer ?
#
loop_
_entity_poly.entity_id
_entity_poly.type
_entity_poly.pdbx_seq_one_letter_code
_entity_poly.pdbx_strand_id
1 'polypeptide(L)'
;MRLPRIPQRVSTCLFPFSAHFTCPQGAHFRVWCWLLVTLLLVDGSAQLKNLTRYMPESLRYWTVRRMVIAGYWDASALFHDLALAALRSLPPPADGRLHLIADKTIKQKSGQKLPLAHKTRMNQYARYVFGLEVVLLIAQWGRLRVPLACELIDPKRKGHQNILFRQMLRRIQPPAWCREVVVLADAGFASKPNLRLSLQREWKFVFALARTWKLEDGTHLKDLATYLPRQRYRRIASYTPDQRRRDYWVFVRRAKLKTLGDVTILLSKRRRNDGPKKVKLIVTNLETERASEILNAYARRWSVECTFKELKSGLHWGQMQVTKEKERVKRAMLLPVMSYLLLLRLYGKDLQPDEGFTIYQLKRQFCDDIWQERLDRSDAKWRKRLDQYEAAA
;
A
#
# COMPACT_ATOMS: atom_id res chain seq x y z
N MET A 1 -17.70 20.03 -10.47
CA MET A 1 -18.61 19.30 -11.37
C MET A 1 -19.43 18.32 -10.53
N ARG A 2 -20.75 18.36 -10.58
CA ARG A 2 -21.62 17.37 -9.92
C ARG A 2 -21.98 16.25 -10.90
N LEU A 3 -21.86 15.00 -10.47
CA LEU A 3 -22.32 13.86 -11.23
C LEU A 3 -23.77 13.53 -10.82
N PRO A 4 -24.69 13.32 -11.77
CA PRO A 4 -26.09 12.98 -11.44
C PRO A 4 -26.24 11.56 -10.90
N ARG A 5 -25.38 10.65 -11.32
CA ARG A 5 -25.35 9.24 -10.89
C ARG A 5 -23.95 8.66 -10.89
N ILE A 6 -23.76 7.57 -10.14
CA ILE A 6 -22.54 6.78 -10.19
C ILE A 6 -22.41 6.14 -11.59
N PRO A 7 -21.24 6.16 -12.23
CA PRO A 7 -21.02 5.46 -13.49
C PRO A 7 -21.39 3.97 -13.39
N GLN A 8 -22.03 3.44 -14.40
CA GLN A 8 -22.55 2.06 -14.36
C GLN A 8 -21.44 1.04 -14.11
N ARG A 9 -20.28 1.18 -14.78
CA ARG A 9 -19.13 0.30 -14.58
C ARG A 9 -18.64 0.29 -13.13
N VAL A 10 -18.68 1.44 -12.43
CA VAL A 10 -18.35 1.52 -11.01
C VAL A 10 -19.38 0.79 -10.17
N SER A 11 -20.66 1.01 -10.43
CA SER A 11 -21.74 0.32 -9.72
C SER A 11 -21.64 -1.19 -9.88
N THR A 12 -21.44 -1.68 -11.09
CA THR A 12 -21.25 -3.12 -11.38
C THR A 12 -20.02 -3.67 -10.67
N CYS A 13 -18.90 -2.94 -10.72
CA CYS A 13 -17.64 -3.33 -10.05
C CYS A 13 -17.78 -3.43 -8.53
N LEU A 14 -18.55 -2.53 -7.91
CA LEU A 14 -18.68 -2.43 -6.45
C LEU A 14 -19.87 -3.23 -5.89
N PHE A 15 -20.86 -3.58 -6.70
CA PHE A 15 -22.08 -4.28 -6.24
C PHE A 15 -21.80 -5.57 -5.45
N PRO A 16 -20.82 -6.42 -5.78
CA PRO A 16 -20.47 -7.61 -4.98
C PRO A 16 -20.14 -7.32 -3.52
N PHE A 17 -19.75 -6.10 -3.20
CA PHE A 17 -19.39 -5.67 -1.83
C PHE A 17 -20.58 -5.08 -1.05
N SER A 18 -21.76 -5.03 -1.65
CA SER A 18 -22.97 -4.49 -1.03
C SER A 18 -23.39 -5.26 0.23
N ALA A 19 -23.07 -6.54 0.33
CA ALA A 19 -23.35 -7.39 1.49
C ALA A 19 -22.65 -6.92 2.80
N HIS A 20 -21.60 -6.09 2.71
CA HIS A 20 -20.97 -5.50 3.88
C HIS A 20 -21.81 -4.39 4.55
N PHE A 21 -22.95 -4.04 3.97
CA PHE A 21 -23.85 -3.00 4.50
C PHE A 21 -25.16 -3.62 4.92
N THR A 22 -25.78 -3.12 5.98
CA THR A 22 -27.03 -3.63 6.54
C THR A 22 -28.16 -3.68 5.51
N CYS A 23 -28.15 -2.72 4.58
CA CYS A 23 -29.03 -2.71 3.41
C CYS A 23 -28.18 -2.61 2.14
N PRO A 24 -28.06 -3.67 1.33
CA PRO A 24 -27.16 -3.71 0.17
C PRO A 24 -27.38 -2.59 -0.84
N GLN A 25 -28.63 -2.21 -1.10
CA GLN A 25 -28.98 -1.09 -1.98
C GLN A 25 -29.30 0.21 -1.21
N GLY A 26 -29.09 0.18 0.11
CA GLY A 26 -29.42 1.28 0.99
C GLY A 26 -28.48 2.48 0.90
N ALA A 27 -28.80 3.49 1.69
CA ALA A 27 -28.11 4.75 1.68
C ALA A 27 -26.60 4.61 1.96
N HIS A 28 -26.19 3.70 2.86
CA HIS A 28 -24.79 3.54 3.24
C HIS A 28 -23.92 3.00 2.11
N PHE A 29 -24.38 1.93 1.41
CA PHE A 29 -23.67 1.40 0.24
C PHE A 29 -23.55 2.46 -0.87
N ARG A 30 -24.64 3.15 -1.19
CA ARG A 30 -24.63 4.22 -2.20
C ARG A 30 -23.69 5.36 -1.83
N VAL A 31 -23.67 5.78 -0.56
CA VAL A 31 -22.76 6.83 -0.07
C VAL A 31 -21.31 6.37 -0.12
N TRP A 32 -21.03 5.11 0.22
CA TRP A 32 -19.68 4.54 0.09
C TRP A 32 -19.18 4.57 -1.35
N CYS A 33 -19.99 4.11 -2.31
CA CYS A 33 -19.64 4.20 -3.73
C CYS A 33 -19.34 5.64 -4.15
N TRP A 34 -20.16 6.60 -3.72
CA TRP A 34 -19.95 8.02 -4.01
C TRP A 34 -18.66 8.54 -3.38
N LEU A 35 -18.32 8.14 -2.16
CA LEU A 35 -17.07 8.53 -1.51
C LEU A 35 -15.86 8.05 -2.29
N LEU A 36 -15.87 6.81 -2.78
CA LEU A 36 -14.77 6.29 -3.60
C LEU A 36 -14.62 7.07 -4.91
N VAL A 37 -15.73 7.30 -5.63
CA VAL A 37 -15.73 8.07 -6.89
C VAL A 37 -15.27 9.51 -6.66
N THR A 38 -15.80 10.19 -5.65
CA THR A 38 -15.46 11.60 -5.42
C THR A 38 -14.02 11.82 -4.94
N LEU A 39 -13.44 10.84 -4.25
CA LEU A 39 -12.00 10.84 -3.93
C LEU A 39 -11.11 10.77 -5.18
N LEU A 40 -11.61 10.16 -6.25
CA LEU A 40 -10.92 10.11 -7.55
C LEU A 40 -11.12 11.41 -8.35
N LEU A 41 -12.25 12.09 -8.18
CA LEU A 41 -12.58 13.31 -8.94
C LEU A 41 -12.10 14.59 -8.30
N VAL A 42 -11.88 14.60 -6.98
CA VAL A 42 -11.55 15.83 -6.27
C VAL A 42 -10.19 16.37 -6.64
N ASP A 43 -10.16 17.65 -6.97
CA ASP A 43 -8.97 18.45 -7.08
C ASP A 43 -8.82 19.29 -5.81
N GLY A 44 -7.66 19.24 -5.18
CA GLY A 44 -7.41 19.92 -3.91
C GLY A 44 -7.73 19.11 -2.67
N SER A 45 -8.49 19.65 -1.72
CA SER A 45 -8.68 19.01 -0.40
C SER A 45 -9.81 17.99 -0.39
N ALA A 46 -9.51 16.76 0.05
CA ALA A 46 -10.49 15.69 0.25
C ALA A 46 -11.19 15.73 1.61
N GLN A 47 -11.49 16.92 2.13
CA GLN A 47 -12.40 17.06 3.28
C GLN A 47 -13.83 16.68 2.87
N LEU A 48 -14.59 16.06 3.77
CA LEU A 48 -15.96 15.59 3.47
C LEU A 48 -16.84 16.69 2.84
N LYS A 49 -16.74 17.92 3.31
CA LYS A 49 -17.49 19.06 2.75
C LYS A 49 -17.15 19.32 1.27
N ASN A 50 -15.90 19.16 0.88
CA ASN A 50 -15.49 19.34 -0.50
C ASN A 50 -15.92 18.15 -1.37
N LEU A 51 -15.84 16.91 -0.87
CA LEU A 51 -16.30 15.73 -1.60
C LEU A 51 -17.78 15.81 -1.94
N THR A 52 -18.63 16.35 -1.04
CA THR A 52 -20.07 16.48 -1.31
C THR A 52 -20.41 17.43 -2.45
N ARG A 53 -19.50 18.30 -2.87
CA ARG A 53 -19.70 19.17 -4.03
C ARG A 53 -19.71 18.41 -5.37
N TYR A 54 -19.16 17.21 -5.39
CA TYR A 54 -19.12 16.32 -6.57
C TYR A 54 -20.26 15.30 -6.57
N MET A 55 -21.03 15.19 -5.47
CA MET A 55 -22.14 14.27 -5.29
C MET A 55 -23.46 14.88 -5.76
N PRO A 56 -24.50 14.06 -6.01
CA PRO A 56 -25.86 14.53 -6.25
C PRO A 56 -26.37 15.41 -5.09
N GLU A 57 -27.29 16.34 -5.38
CA GLU A 57 -27.87 17.22 -4.36
C GLU A 57 -28.64 16.46 -3.28
N SER A 58 -29.20 15.29 -3.63
CA SER A 58 -29.86 14.39 -2.69
C SER A 58 -28.94 13.84 -1.59
N LEU A 59 -27.60 13.85 -1.81
CA LEU A 59 -26.62 13.42 -0.82
C LEU A 59 -26.04 14.63 -0.06
N ARG A 60 -26.77 15.03 0.97
CA ARG A 60 -26.35 16.14 1.83
C ARG A 60 -25.12 15.77 2.67
N TYR A 61 -24.31 16.76 3.02
CA TYR A 61 -23.12 16.62 3.87
C TYR A 61 -23.35 15.75 5.12
N TRP A 62 -24.45 15.96 5.83
CA TRP A 62 -24.76 15.21 7.04
C TRP A 62 -25.02 13.73 6.80
N THR A 63 -25.61 13.35 5.67
CA THR A 63 -25.80 11.96 5.28
C THR A 63 -24.44 11.28 5.03
N VAL A 64 -23.57 11.94 4.29
CA VAL A 64 -22.20 11.43 4.03
C VAL A 64 -21.40 11.34 5.31
N ARG A 65 -21.44 12.37 6.13
CA ARG A 65 -20.75 12.40 7.42
C ARG A 65 -21.26 11.29 8.36
N ARG A 66 -22.57 11.08 8.44
CA ARG A 66 -23.18 10.02 9.27
C ARG A 66 -22.71 8.64 8.84
N MET A 67 -22.61 8.36 7.55
CA MET A 67 -22.11 7.08 7.04
C MET A 67 -20.66 6.82 7.48
N VAL A 68 -19.78 7.80 7.40
CA VAL A 68 -18.37 7.64 7.81
C VAL A 68 -18.24 7.50 9.34
N ILE A 69 -19.05 8.27 10.10
CA ILE A 69 -18.93 8.35 11.56
C ILE A 69 -19.72 7.24 12.25
N ALA A 70 -20.97 7.01 11.88
CA ALA A 70 -21.91 6.16 12.58
C ALA A 70 -22.49 5.02 11.74
N GLY A 71 -22.03 4.85 10.50
CA GLY A 71 -22.51 3.76 9.64
C GLY A 71 -22.15 2.39 10.20
N TYR A 72 -23.09 1.46 10.15
CA TYR A 72 -22.89 0.05 10.53
C TYR A 72 -22.28 -0.71 9.34
N TRP A 73 -20.96 -0.70 9.25
CA TRP A 73 -20.19 -1.45 8.26
C TRP A 73 -18.77 -1.69 8.77
N ASP A 74 -18.26 -2.90 8.51
CA ASP A 74 -16.88 -3.26 8.85
C ASP A 74 -15.94 -2.82 7.72
N ALA A 75 -15.25 -1.71 7.97
CA ALA A 75 -14.30 -1.17 7.01
C ALA A 75 -13.10 -2.09 6.76
N SER A 76 -12.74 -2.92 7.72
CA SER A 76 -11.59 -3.83 7.59
C SER A 76 -11.94 -5.05 6.75
N ALA A 77 -13.10 -5.65 6.98
CA ALA A 77 -13.59 -6.77 6.17
C ALA A 77 -13.83 -6.32 4.73
N LEU A 78 -14.56 -5.21 4.54
CA LEU A 78 -14.80 -4.63 3.21
C LEU A 78 -13.51 -4.31 2.46
N PHE A 79 -12.53 -3.70 3.14
CA PHE A 79 -11.23 -3.41 2.55
C PHE A 79 -10.50 -4.69 2.14
N HIS A 80 -10.51 -5.71 3.00
CA HIS A 80 -9.86 -6.99 2.72
C HIS A 80 -10.44 -7.66 1.47
N ASP A 81 -11.75 -7.75 1.36
CA ASP A 81 -12.42 -8.37 0.22
C ASP A 81 -12.19 -7.58 -1.08
N LEU A 82 -12.22 -6.26 -1.01
CA LEU A 82 -11.90 -5.40 -2.15
C LEU A 82 -10.44 -5.57 -2.58
N ALA A 83 -9.50 -5.70 -1.63
CA ALA A 83 -8.09 -5.93 -1.91
C ALA A 83 -7.85 -7.29 -2.58
N LEU A 84 -8.48 -8.34 -2.09
CA LEU A 84 -8.41 -9.67 -2.72
C LEU A 84 -9.03 -9.67 -4.12
N ALA A 85 -10.14 -8.98 -4.30
CA ALA A 85 -10.77 -8.85 -5.62
C ALA A 85 -9.88 -8.07 -6.60
N ALA A 86 -9.23 -6.99 -6.14
CA ALA A 86 -8.25 -6.25 -6.94
C ALA A 86 -7.04 -7.12 -7.31
N LEU A 87 -6.51 -7.87 -6.34
CA LEU A 87 -5.40 -8.81 -6.58
C LEU A 87 -5.72 -9.84 -7.66
N ARG A 88 -6.94 -10.39 -7.66
CA ARG A 88 -7.40 -11.38 -8.63
C ARG A 88 -7.70 -10.79 -10.02
N SER A 89 -7.93 -9.49 -10.14
CA SER A 89 -8.22 -8.84 -11.41
C SER A 89 -6.96 -8.48 -12.22
N LEU A 90 -5.79 -8.57 -11.61
CA LEU A 90 -4.53 -8.22 -12.24
C LEU A 90 -3.89 -9.43 -12.93
N PRO A 91 -3.15 -9.23 -14.03
CA PRO A 91 -2.45 -10.31 -14.72
C PRO A 91 -1.35 -10.89 -13.81
N PRO A 92 -1.20 -12.24 -13.81
CA PRO A 92 -0.15 -12.90 -13.03
C PRO A 92 1.25 -12.63 -13.60
N PRO A 93 2.31 -12.72 -12.78
CA PRO A 93 3.68 -12.66 -13.26
C PRO A 93 4.10 -13.97 -13.92
N ALA A 94 4.98 -13.91 -14.90
CA ALA A 94 5.52 -15.09 -15.57
C ALA A 94 6.33 -16.01 -14.63
N ASP A 95 7.05 -15.43 -13.65
CA ASP A 95 7.88 -16.15 -12.70
C ASP A 95 7.09 -16.73 -11.51
N GLY A 96 5.80 -16.42 -11.38
CA GLY A 96 4.96 -16.85 -10.26
C GLY A 96 5.41 -16.33 -8.90
N ARG A 97 6.22 -15.27 -8.86
CA ARG A 97 6.77 -14.69 -7.61
C ARG A 97 5.95 -13.50 -7.12
N LEU A 98 5.55 -13.56 -5.85
CA LEU A 98 4.82 -12.50 -5.16
C LEU A 98 5.68 -11.88 -4.07
N HIS A 99 5.90 -10.56 -4.13
CA HIS A 99 6.57 -9.83 -3.06
C HIS A 99 5.52 -9.22 -2.11
N LEU A 100 5.63 -9.52 -0.82
CA LEU A 100 4.85 -8.88 0.23
C LEU A 100 5.74 -7.84 0.91
N ILE A 101 5.38 -6.58 0.78
CA ILE A 101 6.22 -5.46 1.23
C ILE A 101 5.49 -4.67 2.29
N ALA A 102 6.09 -4.55 3.47
CA ALA A 102 5.55 -3.74 4.55
C ALA A 102 6.46 -2.55 4.89
N ASP A 103 5.84 -1.43 5.14
CA ASP A 103 6.53 -0.27 5.69
C ASP A 103 5.57 0.58 6.52
N LYS A 104 6.14 1.47 7.31
CA LYS A 104 5.43 2.40 8.19
C LYS A 104 5.55 3.82 7.68
N THR A 105 4.46 4.55 7.77
CA THR A 105 4.48 5.98 7.48
C THR A 105 3.74 6.77 8.55
N ILE A 106 4.06 8.07 8.62
CA ILE A 106 3.40 9.01 9.51
C ILE A 106 2.49 9.91 8.68
N LYS A 107 1.24 10.06 9.14
CA LYS A 107 0.34 11.09 8.64
C LYS A 107 0.19 12.17 9.69
N GLN A 108 0.83 13.30 9.46
CA GLN A 108 0.76 14.46 10.34
C GLN A 108 -0.68 14.93 10.51
N LYS A 109 -1.04 15.31 11.73
CA LYS A 109 -2.34 15.84 12.13
C LYS A 109 -2.14 17.02 13.08
N SER A 110 -3.04 17.97 13.03
CA SER A 110 -3.05 19.14 13.92
C SER A 110 -3.93 18.98 15.15
N GLY A 111 -4.93 18.09 15.08
CA GLY A 111 -5.92 17.92 16.17
C GLY A 111 -5.40 17.04 17.31
N GLN A 112 -5.21 17.60 18.49
CA GLN A 112 -4.68 16.89 19.66
C GLN A 112 -5.63 15.81 20.24
N LYS A 113 -6.94 15.91 19.98
CA LYS A 113 -7.96 14.95 20.46
C LYS A 113 -8.20 13.76 19.54
N LEU A 114 -7.32 13.54 18.56
CA LEU A 114 -7.46 12.45 17.60
C LEU A 114 -6.97 11.13 18.22
N PRO A 115 -7.80 10.08 18.29
CA PRO A 115 -7.38 8.79 18.82
C PRO A 115 -6.19 8.22 18.04
N LEU A 116 -5.26 7.58 18.75
CA LEU A 116 -4.03 7.00 18.22
C LEU A 116 -3.00 8.00 17.68
N ALA A 117 -3.33 9.29 17.60
CA ALA A 117 -2.36 10.30 17.24
C ALA A 117 -1.44 10.61 18.44
N HIS A 118 -0.16 10.74 18.16
CA HIS A 118 0.84 11.02 19.19
C HIS A 118 2.04 11.76 18.62
N LYS A 119 2.90 12.25 19.48
CA LYS A 119 4.18 12.86 19.11
C LYS A 119 5.14 11.75 18.69
N THR A 120 5.55 11.75 17.43
CA THR A 120 6.47 10.77 16.86
C THR A 120 7.58 11.45 16.08
N ARG A 121 8.74 10.79 15.98
CA ARG A 121 9.89 11.33 15.26
C ARG A 121 9.79 11.02 13.78
N MET A 122 9.81 12.06 12.97
CA MET A 122 9.94 11.93 11.52
C MET A 122 11.42 11.94 11.13
N ASN A 123 11.98 10.77 10.90
CA ASN A 123 13.44 10.61 10.66
C ASN A 123 13.91 11.40 9.43
N GLN A 124 13.09 11.51 8.39
CA GLN A 124 13.43 12.23 7.17
C GLN A 124 13.77 13.70 7.40
N TYR A 125 13.14 14.34 8.41
CA TYR A 125 13.35 15.75 8.72
C TYR A 125 13.95 15.98 10.11
N ALA A 126 14.40 14.90 10.78
CA ALA A 126 14.96 14.92 12.14
C ALA A 126 14.10 15.68 13.17
N ARG A 127 12.78 15.80 12.95
CA ARG A 127 11.85 16.56 13.80
C ARG A 127 10.75 15.68 14.37
N TYR A 128 10.18 16.14 15.47
CA TYR A 128 8.97 15.54 16.02
C TYR A 128 7.74 16.15 15.36
N VAL A 129 6.76 15.31 15.05
CA VAL A 129 5.45 15.71 14.53
C VAL A 129 4.35 15.02 15.33
N PHE A 130 3.18 15.63 15.42
CA PHE A 130 1.99 15.00 15.94
C PHE A 130 1.23 14.35 14.80
N GLY A 131 0.87 13.07 14.93
CA GLY A 131 0.21 12.37 13.83
C GLY A 131 -0.12 10.91 14.11
N LEU A 132 -0.70 10.28 13.10
CA LEU A 132 -1.02 8.85 13.07
C LEU A 132 0.13 8.09 12.42
N GLU A 133 0.58 7.02 13.07
CA GLU A 133 1.45 6.04 12.45
C GLU A 133 0.62 4.92 11.81
N VAL A 134 0.94 4.58 10.58
CA VAL A 134 0.21 3.58 9.79
C VAL A 134 1.18 2.57 9.21
N VAL A 135 0.85 1.28 9.34
CA VAL A 135 1.51 0.20 8.62
C VAL A 135 0.70 -0.14 7.39
N LEU A 136 1.36 -0.18 6.24
CA LEU A 136 0.79 -0.63 4.98
C LEU A 136 1.52 -1.91 4.55
N LEU A 137 0.77 -2.92 4.15
CA LEU A 137 1.26 -4.11 3.47
C LEU A 137 0.77 -4.07 2.02
N ILE A 138 1.68 -4.18 1.08
CA ILE A 138 1.35 -4.28 -0.34
C ILE A 138 1.81 -5.62 -0.91
N ALA A 139 1.08 -6.13 -1.88
CA ALA A 139 1.58 -7.13 -2.82
C ALA A 139 2.23 -6.43 -4.00
N GLN A 140 3.32 -6.98 -4.53
CA GLN A 140 4.00 -6.47 -5.70
C GLN A 140 4.54 -7.61 -6.56
N TRP A 141 4.35 -7.52 -7.87
CA TRP A 141 5.03 -8.31 -8.89
C TRP A 141 5.24 -7.46 -10.15
N GLY A 142 6.35 -7.67 -10.84
CA GLY A 142 6.75 -6.70 -11.87
C GLY A 142 6.72 -5.28 -11.30
N ARG A 143 5.93 -4.42 -11.91
CA ARG A 143 5.67 -3.05 -11.45
C ARG A 143 4.28 -2.85 -10.84
N LEU A 144 3.45 -3.90 -10.84
CA LEU A 144 2.12 -3.86 -10.23
C LEU A 144 2.19 -3.84 -8.71
N ARG A 145 1.31 -3.08 -8.07
CA ARG A 145 1.27 -2.88 -6.61
C ARG A 145 -0.17 -2.88 -6.14
N VAL A 146 -0.49 -3.69 -5.15
CA VAL A 146 -1.83 -3.82 -4.57
C VAL A 146 -1.75 -3.64 -3.06
N PRO A 147 -2.35 -2.60 -2.47
CA PRO A 147 -2.51 -2.51 -1.03
C PRO A 147 -3.36 -3.67 -0.50
N LEU A 148 -2.80 -4.50 0.39
CA LEU A 148 -3.48 -5.68 0.97
C LEU A 148 -3.96 -5.46 2.40
N ALA A 149 -3.25 -4.65 3.17
CA ALA A 149 -3.63 -4.32 4.54
C ALA A 149 -3.11 -2.93 4.93
N CYS A 150 -3.90 -2.22 5.72
CA CYS A 150 -3.59 -0.88 6.20
C CYS A 150 -4.10 -0.74 7.64
N GLU A 151 -3.18 -0.66 8.61
CA GLU A 151 -3.52 -0.66 10.02
C GLU A 151 -2.87 0.51 10.78
N LEU A 152 -3.61 1.05 11.74
CA LEU A 152 -3.15 2.14 12.61
C LEU A 152 -2.37 1.58 13.80
N ILE A 153 -1.21 2.17 14.09
CA ILE A 153 -0.41 1.80 15.26
C ILE A 153 -1.02 2.44 16.51
N ASP A 154 -1.23 1.64 17.54
CA ASP A 154 -1.58 2.13 18.87
C ASP A 154 -0.27 2.41 19.64
N PRO A 155 0.06 3.67 19.94
CA PRO A 155 1.31 4.01 20.61
C PRO A 155 1.40 3.49 22.05
N LYS A 156 0.26 3.18 22.67
CA LYS A 156 0.20 2.61 24.03
C LYS A 156 0.61 1.14 24.06
N ARG A 157 0.66 0.45 22.90
CA ARG A 157 1.00 -0.97 22.80
C ARG A 157 2.44 -1.12 22.32
N LYS A 158 3.34 -1.51 23.24
CA LYS A 158 4.75 -1.75 22.91
C LYS A 158 4.89 -2.78 21.78
N GLY A 159 5.67 -2.45 20.77
CA GLY A 159 5.92 -3.35 19.63
C GLY A 159 4.71 -3.59 18.73
N HIS A 160 3.66 -2.76 18.81
CA HIS A 160 2.40 -2.95 18.06
C HIS A 160 2.62 -3.03 16.55
N GLN A 161 3.57 -2.28 16.00
CA GLN A 161 3.97 -2.37 14.60
C GLN A 161 4.27 -3.82 14.17
N ASN A 162 5.07 -4.54 14.96
CA ASN A 162 5.44 -5.94 14.68
C ASN A 162 4.28 -6.93 14.90
N ILE A 163 3.39 -6.63 15.85
CA ILE A 163 2.16 -7.41 16.08
C ILE A 163 1.24 -7.27 14.86
N LEU A 164 0.99 -6.04 14.41
CA LEU A 164 0.18 -5.76 13.22
C LEU A 164 0.75 -6.43 11.98
N PHE A 165 2.06 -6.34 11.77
CA PHE A 165 2.72 -6.97 10.64
C PHE A 165 2.47 -8.49 10.60
N ARG A 166 2.62 -9.18 11.74
CA ARG A 166 2.30 -10.63 11.81
C ARG A 166 0.82 -10.92 11.57
N GLN A 167 -0.08 -10.10 12.11
CA GLN A 167 -1.52 -10.25 11.88
C GLN A 167 -1.87 -10.09 10.40
N MET A 168 -1.28 -9.10 9.73
CA MET A 168 -1.44 -8.89 8.30
C MET A 168 -0.93 -10.09 7.51
N LEU A 169 0.30 -10.56 7.76
CA LEU A 169 0.87 -11.70 7.05
C LEU A 169 0.04 -12.99 7.24
N ARG A 170 -0.48 -13.24 8.44
CA ARG A 170 -1.31 -14.44 8.71
C ARG A 170 -2.61 -14.48 7.91
N ARG A 171 -3.17 -13.33 7.56
CA ARG A 171 -4.40 -13.20 6.77
C ARG A 171 -4.16 -13.38 5.27
N ILE A 172 -2.92 -13.28 4.81
CA ILE A 172 -2.62 -13.39 3.39
C ILE A 172 -2.74 -14.84 2.94
N GLN A 173 -3.58 -15.05 1.94
CA GLN A 173 -3.64 -16.26 1.15
C GLN A 173 -3.11 -15.93 -0.24
N PRO A 174 -1.93 -16.45 -0.62
CA PRO A 174 -1.38 -16.22 -1.94
C PRO A 174 -2.35 -16.68 -3.03
N PRO A 175 -2.47 -15.97 -4.15
CA PRO A 175 -3.30 -16.41 -5.26
C PRO A 175 -2.77 -17.72 -5.87
N ALA A 176 -3.65 -18.46 -6.56
CA ALA A 176 -3.32 -19.80 -7.10
C ALA A 176 -2.12 -19.82 -8.05
N TRP A 177 -1.85 -18.72 -8.76
CA TRP A 177 -0.68 -18.59 -9.63
C TRP A 177 0.64 -18.41 -8.87
N CYS A 178 0.60 -18.10 -7.57
CA CYS A 178 1.80 -17.78 -6.80
C CYS A 178 2.57 -19.05 -6.44
N ARG A 179 3.79 -19.18 -6.95
CA ARG A 179 4.71 -20.28 -6.66
C ARG A 179 5.65 -19.97 -5.50
N GLU A 180 6.01 -18.70 -5.35
CA GLU A 180 6.94 -18.25 -4.31
C GLU A 180 6.50 -16.91 -3.73
N VAL A 181 6.46 -16.82 -2.41
CA VAL A 181 6.24 -15.56 -1.68
C VAL A 181 7.56 -15.09 -1.10
N VAL A 182 7.89 -13.82 -1.34
CA VAL A 182 9.07 -13.15 -0.76
C VAL A 182 8.63 -11.97 0.09
N VAL A 183 8.88 -12.02 1.38
CA VAL A 183 8.55 -10.94 2.32
C VAL A 183 9.69 -9.94 2.41
N LEU A 184 9.42 -8.66 2.19
CA LEU A 184 10.40 -7.58 2.21
C LEU A 184 10.03 -6.55 3.28
N ALA A 185 10.98 -6.19 4.14
CA ALA A 185 10.75 -5.16 5.13
C ALA A 185 12.07 -4.47 5.57
N ASP A 186 11.91 -3.33 6.23
CA ASP A 186 13.02 -2.63 6.84
C ASP A 186 13.42 -3.21 8.22
N ALA A 187 14.46 -2.64 8.83
CA ALA A 187 14.95 -3.09 10.13
C ALA A 187 13.94 -2.92 11.28
N GLY A 188 12.94 -2.04 11.12
CA GLY A 188 11.90 -1.84 12.12
C GLY A 188 10.94 -3.04 12.22
N PHE A 189 10.83 -3.84 11.17
CA PHE A 189 10.04 -5.07 11.12
C PHE A 189 10.87 -6.34 11.35
N ALA A 190 12.18 -6.24 11.36
CA ALA A 190 13.08 -7.37 11.55
C ALA A 190 13.12 -7.81 13.03
N SER A 191 12.10 -8.54 13.43
CA SER A 191 12.04 -9.20 14.75
C SER A 191 12.07 -10.72 14.58
N LYS A 192 12.60 -11.44 15.57
CA LYS A 192 12.63 -12.92 15.54
C LYS A 192 11.25 -13.53 15.25
N PRO A 193 10.14 -13.09 15.92
CA PRO A 193 8.82 -13.61 15.62
C PRO A 193 8.34 -13.34 14.18
N ASN A 194 8.75 -12.22 13.56
CA ASN A 194 8.36 -11.91 12.19
C ASN A 194 9.09 -12.82 11.18
N LEU A 195 10.38 -13.02 11.38
CA LEU A 195 11.19 -13.91 10.54
C LEU A 195 10.75 -15.37 10.68
N ARG A 196 10.48 -15.81 11.92
CA ARG A 196 9.93 -17.16 12.17
C ARG A 196 8.59 -17.39 11.47
N LEU A 197 7.69 -16.39 11.48
CA LEU A 197 6.41 -16.51 10.79
C LEU A 197 6.61 -16.73 9.27
N SER A 198 7.56 -16.04 8.66
CA SER A 198 7.89 -16.27 7.24
C SER A 198 8.37 -17.70 7.00
N LEU A 199 9.27 -18.21 7.87
CA LEU A 199 9.76 -19.60 7.79
C LEU A 199 8.63 -20.62 8.00
N GLN A 200 7.75 -20.42 8.99
CA GLN A 200 6.60 -21.31 9.27
C GLN A 200 5.61 -21.37 8.11
N ARG A 201 5.58 -20.34 7.27
CA ARG A 201 4.76 -20.30 6.05
C ARG A 201 5.54 -20.73 4.80
N GLU A 202 6.75 -21.23 4.96
CA GLU A 202 7.65 -21.61 3.86
C GLU A 202 7.94 -20.45 2.88
N TRP A 203 7.80 -19.23 3.38
CA TRP A 203 8.05 -18.03 2.59
C TRP A 203 9.51 -17.61 2.64
N LYS A 204 10.00 -17.13 1.54
CA LYS A 204 11.30 -16.45 1.48
C LYS A 204 11.17 -15.05 2.09
N PHE A 205 12.30 -14.51 2.57
CA PHE A 205 12.33 -13.15 3.10
C PHE A 205 13.64 -12.44 2.76
N VAL A 206 13.58 -11.10 2.66
CA VAL A 206 14.75 -10.23 2.56
C VAL A 206 14.51 -9.00 3.45
N PHE A 207 15.16 -8.97 4.60
CA PHE A 207 14.98 -7.91 5.60
C PHE A 207 16.26 -7.16 5.86
N ALA A 208 16.17 -5.84 6.06
CA ALA A 208 17.26 -5.15 6.72
C ALA A 208 17.30 -5.54 8.20
N LEU A 209 18.50 -5.64 8.77
CA LEU A 209 18.68 -5.94 10.19
C LEU A 209 19.24 -4.73 10.96
N ALA A 210 18.83 -4.63 12.21
CA ALA A 210 19.48 -3.76 13.16
C ALA A 210 20.86 -4.33 13.54
N ARG A 211 21.80 -3.48 13.88
CA ARG A 211 23.18 -3.87 14.24
C ARG A 211 23.31 -4.64 15.54
N THR A 212 22.26 -4.60 16.35
CA THR A 212 22.17 -5.30 17.63
C THR A 212 21.95 -6.81 17.52
N TRP A 213 21.69 -7.32 16.30
CA TRP A 213 21.53 -8.74 16.08
C TRP A 213 22.86 -9.48 16.26
N LYS A 214 22.77 -10.73 16.75
CA LYS A 214 23.89 -11.65 16.96
C LYS A 214 23.73 -12.90 16.09
N LEU A 215 24.85 -13.36 15.58
CA LEU A 215 24.98 -14.69 15.00
C LEU A 215 24.89 -15.78 16.08
N GLU A 216 24.81 -17.02 15.67
CA GLU A 216 24.80 -18.16 16.59
C GLU A 216 26.11 -18.30 17.37
N ASP A 217 27.23 -17.96 16.73
CA ASP A 217 28.57 -17.93 17.32
C ASP A 217 28.78 -16.76 18.32
N GLY A 218 27.75 -15.96 18.58
CA GLY A 218 27.81 -14.81 19.47
C GLY A 218 28.29 -13.51 18.82
N THR A 219 28.80 -13.53 17.59
CA THR A 219 29.29 -12.37 16.87
C THR A 219 28.17 -11.35 16.64
N HIS A 220 28.37 -10.10 17.06
CA HIS A 220 27.42 -9.03 16.74
C HIS A 220 27.56 -8.60 15.27
N LEU A 221 26.46 -8.34 14.61
CA LEU A 221 26.48 -7.78 13.25
C LEU A 221 27.14 -6.40 13.19
N LYS A 222 27.11 -5.66 14.30
CA LYS A 222 27.89 -4.41 14.46
C LYS A 222 29.38 -4.66 14.29
N ASP A 223 29.90 -5.69 14.94
CA ASP A 223 31.33 -6.01 14.93
C ASP A 223 31.75 -6.52 13.55
N LEU A 224 30.93 -7.36 12.93
CA LEU A 224 31.14 -7.78 11.56
C LEU A 224 31.22 -6.58 10.60
N ALA A 225 30.35 -5.59 10.74
CA ALA A 225 30.36 -4.38 9.91
C ALA A 225 31.54 -3.45 10.22
N THR A 226 32.07 -3.49 11.45
CA THR A 226 33.18 -2.64 11.90
C THR A 226 34.53 -3.20 11.51
N TYR A 227 34.74 -4.50 11.72
CA TYR A 227 36.07 -5.13 11.57
C TYR A 227 36.27 -5.80 10.21
N LEU A 228 35.24 -5.87 9.36
CA LEU A 228 35.39 -6.44 8.02
C LEU A 228 36.35 -5.56 7.17
N PRO A 229 37.49 -6.12 6.69
CA PRO A 229 38.45 -5.38 5.87
C PRO A 229 37.80 -4.86 4.59
N ARG A 230 38.22 -3.66 4.15
CA ARG A 230 37.68 -3.01 2.94
C ARG A 230 37.87 -3.84 1.68
N GLN A 231 38.94 -4.62 1.60
CA GLN A 231 39.28 -5.49 0.47
C GLN A 231 38.28 -6.64 0.29
N ARG A 232 37.56 -7.03 1.33
CA ARG A 232 36.54 -8.10 1.29
C ARG A 232 35.26 -7.66 0.60
N TYR A 233 35.05 -6.36 0.43
CA TYR A 233 33.88 -5.85 -0.30
C TYR A 233 34.14 -5.87 -1.81
N ARG A 234 33.19 -6.41 -2.55
CA ARG A 234 33.20 -6.44 -4.02
C ARG A 234 32.20 -5.42 -4.57
N ARG A 235 32.52 -4.77 -5.68
CA ARG A 235 31.60 -3.87 -6.38
C ARG A 235 30.60 -4.69 -7.19
N ILE A 236 29.31 -4.43 -6.98
CA ILE A 236 28.21 -5.12 -7.66
C ILE A 236 27.21 -4.07 -8.16
N ALA A 237 26.75 -4.26 -9.40
CA ALA A 237 25.60 -3.54 -9.95
C ALA A 237 24.30 -4.16 -9.43
N SER A 238 23.36 -3.32 -9.07
CA SER A 238 21.97 -3.68 -8.74
C SER A 238 21.05 -2.79 -9.56
N TYR A 239 19.87 -3.30 -9.90
CA TYR A 239 18.89 -2.57 -10.67
C TYR A 239 17.66 -2.30 -9.80
N THR A 240 17.16 -1.09 -9.87
CA THR A 240 15.86 -0.73 -9.25
C THR A 240 14.72 -1.31 -10.09
N PRO A 241 13.47 -1.40 -9.56
CA PRO A 241 12.33 -1.87 -10.36
C PRO A 241 12.08 -1.08 -11.65
N ASP A 242 12.52 0.19 -11.69
CA ASP A 242 12.48 1.07 -12.87
C ASP A 242 13.77 0.99 -13.73
N GLN A 243 14.51 -0.11 -13.62
CA GLN A 243 15.71 -0.45 -14.40
C GLN A 243 16.91 0.51 -14.24
N ARG A 244 16.92 1.37 -13.21
CA ARG A 244 18.06 2.25 -12.96
C ARG A 244 19.19 1.48 -12.30
N ARG A 245 20.37 1.52 -12.92
CA ARG A 245 21.57 0.92 -12.37
C ARG A 245 22.06 1.68 -11.12
N ARG A 246 22.42 0.92 -10.10
CA ARG A 246 23.04 1.42 -8.86
C ARG A 246 24.18 0.51 -8.45
N ASP A 247 25.37 1.06 -8.25
CA ASP A 247 26.52 0.31 -7.79
C ASP A 247 26.60 0.31 -6.26
N TYR A 248 26.94 -0.84 -5.72
CA TYR A 248 27.16 -1.06 -4.28
C TYR A 248 28.46 -1.82 -4.05
N TRP A 249 29.06 -1.61 -2.91
CA TRP A 249 30.14 -2.42 -2.36
C TRP A 249 29.53 -3.39 -1.38
N VAL A 250 29.68 -4.69 -1.63
CA VAL A 250 29.00 -5.73 -0.88
C VAL A 250 29.93 -6.81 -0.40
N PHE A 251 29.56 -7.40 0.73
CA PHE A 251 30.12 -8.64 1.25
C PHE A 251 28.95 -9.59 1.57
N VAL A 252 29.05 -10.84 1.16
CA VAL A 252 28.05 -11.88 1.40
C VAL A 252 28.67 -12.97 2.23
N ARG A 253 27.94 -13.46 3.21
CA ARG A 253 28.32 -14.58 4.07
C ARG A 253 27.10 -15.43 4.40
N ARG A 254 27.24 -16.74 4.29
CA ARG A 254 26.33 -17.67 4.97
C ARG A 254 26.61 -17.65 6.46
N ALA A 255 25.56 -17.68 7.26
CA ALA A 255 25.66 -17.64 8.71
C ALA A 255 24.43 -18.28 9.34
N LYS A 256 24.54 -18.66 10.59
CA LYS A 256 23.39 -19.10 11.38
C LYS A 256 22.95 -17.99 12.33
N LEU A 257 21.66 -17.70 12.32
CA LEU A 257 21.04 -16.85 13.32
C LEU A 257 20.40 -17.73 14.39
N LYS A 258 20.71 -17.45 15.67
CA LYS A 258 20.13 -18.19 16.79
C LYS A 258 18.60 -18.23 16.66
N THR A 259 18.02 -19.43 16.60
CA THR A 259 16.60 -19.69 16.50
C THR A 259 15.95 -19.46 15.11
N LEU A 260 16.71 -19.16 14.07
CA LEU A 260 16.21 -18.98 12.70
C LEU A 260 16.89 -19.92 11.70
N GLY A 261 18.00 -20.55 12.10
CA GLY A 261 18.76 -21.46 11.23
C GLY A 261 19.64 -20.73 10.22
N ASP A 262 19.89 -21.40 9.10
CA ASP A 262 20.79 -20.94 8.05
C ASP A 262 20.18 -19.75 7.28
N VAL A 263 20.98 -18.73 7.12
CA VAL A 263 20.64 -17.50 6.39
C VAL A 263 21.82 -16.97 5.62
N THR A 264 21.58 -16.20 4.59
CA THR A 264 22.60 -15.39 3.94
C THR A 264 22.55 -13.97 4.49
N ILE A 265 23.68 -13.45 4.92
CA ILE A 265 23.84 -12.06 5.37
C ILE A 265 24.62 -11.30 4.32
N LEU A 266 24.07 -10.17 3.90
CA LEU A 266 24.70 -9.25 2.97
C LEU A 266 24.96 -7.92 3.68
N LEU A 267 26.23 -7.50 3.67
CA LEU A 267 26.67 -6.18 4.08
C LEU A 267 26.80 -5.31 2.84
N SER A 268 26.12 -4.17 2.81
CA SER A 268 26.11 -3.28 1.64
C SER A 268 26.43 -1.84 2.03
N LYS A 269 27.26 -1.17 1.23
CA LYS A 269 27.57 0.26 1.33
C LYS A 269 27.60 0.91 -0.06
N ARG A 270 27.35 2.21 -0.11
CA ARG A 270 27.28 2.96 -1.38
C ARG A 270 28.65 3.27 -1.95
N ARG A 271 29.59 3.64 -1.10
CA ARG A 271 30.96 3.98 -1.48
C ARG A 271 31.94 3.04 -0.78
N ARG A 272 33.05 2.71 -1.44
CA ARG A 272 34.10 1.84 -0.88
C ARG A 272 34.59 2.31 0.49
N ASN A 273 34.70 3.62 0.64
CA ASN A 273 35.22 4.27 1.85
C ASN A 273 34.16 4.64 2.88
N ASP A 274 32.89 4.27 2.65
CA ASP A 274 31.86 4.46 3.67
C ASP A 274 32.24 3.72 4.96
N GLY A 275 32.15 4.44 6.08
CA GLY A 275 32.46 3.88 7.40
C GLY A 275 31.38 2.87 7.87
N PRO A 276 31.70 2.14 8.96
CA PRO A 276 30.80 1.10 9.48
C PRO A 276 29.36 1.55 9.70
N LYS A 277 29.15 2.79 10.15
CA LYS A 277 27.80 3.36 10.38
C LYS A 277 26.92 3.43 9.14
N LYS A 278 27.51 3.46 7.94
CA LYS A 278 26.79 3.51 6.66
C LYS A 278 26.56 2.13 6.04
N VAL A 279 27.09 1.07 6.64
CA VAL A 279 26.84 -0.30 6.18
C VAL A 279 25.40 -0.69 6.47
N LYS A 280 24.67 -1.09 5.44
CA LYS A 280 23.37 -1.71 5.55
C LYS A 280 23.55 -3.22 5.69
N LEU A 281 22.84 -3.79 6.65
CA LEU A 281 22.83 -5.23 6.91
C LEU A 281 21.51 -5.79 6.36
N ILE A 282 21.60 -6.79 5.51
CA ILE A 282 20.43 -7.48 4.92
C ILE A 282 20.55 -8.96 5.26
N VAL A 283 19.44 -9.57 5.66
CA VAL A 283 19.33 -11.01 5.90
C VAL A 283 18.30 -11.61 4.97
N THR A 284 18.57 -12.81 4.48
CA THR A 284 17.67 -13.55 3.61
C THR A 284 17.81 -15.07 3.79
N ASN A 285 16.72 -15.79 3.51
CA ASN A 285 16.70 -17.24 3.31
C ASN A 285 16.51 -17.61 1.82
N LEU A 286 16.71 -16.67 0.90
CA LEU A 286 16.79 -17.01 -0.52
C LEU A 286 17.94 -17.98 -0.77
N GLU A 287 17.71 -18.96 -1.63
CA GLU A 287 18.70 -19.95 -2.01
C GLU A 287 19.71 -19.40 -3.03
N THR A 288 20.28 -18.25 -2.72
CA THR A 288 21.25 -17.58 -3.57
C THR A 288 22.34 -16.92 -2.72
N GLU A 289 23.55 -16.97 -3.22
CA GLU A 289 24.69 -16.18 -2.73
C GLU A 289 25.01 -15.00 -3.66
N ARG A 290 24.26 -14.85 -4.77
CA ARG A 290 24.45 -13.74 -5.70
C ARG A 290 23.95 -12.45 -5.08
N ALA A 291 24.90 -11.60 -4.69
CA ALA A 291 24.61 -10.31 -4.06
C ALA A 291 23.67 -9.43 -4.89
N SER A 292 23.75 -9.50 -6.23
CA SER A 292 22.86 -8.76 -7.14
C SER A 292 21.38 -9.16 -6.97
N GLU A 293 21.10 -10.46 -6.86
CA GLU A 293 19.74 -10.97 -6.67
C GLU A 293 19.16 -10.51 -5.33
N ILE A 294 19.94 -10.60 -4.25
CA ILE A 294 19.52 -10.13 -2.91
C ILE A 294 19.27 -8.61 -2.93
N LEU A 295 20.14 -7.85 -3.55
CA LEU A 295 20.01 -6.39 -3.65
C LEU A 295 18.79 -6.00 -4.52
N ASN A 296 18.59 -6.67 -5.66
CA ASN A 296 17.45 -6.44 -6.54
C ASN A 296 16.13 -6.78 -5.84
N ALA A 297 16.07 -7.90 -5.11
CA ALA A 297 14.91 -8.24 -4.29
C ALA A 297 14.66 -7.16 -3.23
N TYR A 298 15.70 -6.75 -2.48
CA TYR A 298 15.57 -5.72 -1.47
C TYR A 298 15.19 -4.34 -2.05
N ALA A 299 15.65 -4.00 -3.25
CA ALA A 299 15.32 -2.74 -3.92
C ALA A 299 13.81 -2.60 -4.19
N ARG A 300 13.10 -3.73 -4.39
CA ARG A 300 11.63 -3.73 -4.56
C ARG A 300 10.88 -3.17 -3.34
N ARG A 301 11.50 -3.18 -2.15
CA ARG A 301 10.94 -2.55 -0.94
C ARG A 301 10.55 -1.08 -1.18
N TRP A 302 11.25 -0.38 -2.08
CA TRP A 302 10.92 1.01 -2.40
C TRP A 302 9.50 1.20 -2.97
N SER A 303 8.89 0.16 -3.48
CA SER A 303 7.53 0.21 -4.05
C SER A 303 6.47 0.64 -3.05
N VAL A 304 6.62 0.30 -1.76
CA VAL A 304 5.67 0.76 -0.72
C VAL A 304 5.79 2.27 -0.48
N GLU A 305 7.00 2.83 -0.60
CA GLU A 305 7.21 4.28 -0.49
C GLU A 305 6.56 5.03 -1.68
N CYS A 306 6.63 4.44 -2.89
CA CYS A 306 5.89 4.94 -4.05
C CYS A 306 4.38 4.90 -3.81
N THR A 307 3.87 3.80 -3.26
CA THR A 307 2.44 3.67 -2.92
C THR A 307 2.02 4.71 -1.86
N PHE A 308 2.85 4.97 -0.84
CA PHE A 308 2.59 6.05 0.10
C PHE A 308 2.50 7.43 -0.57
N LYS A 309 3.40 7.71 -1.50
CA LYS A 309 3.40 8.97 -2.27
C LYS A 309 2.10 9.09 -3.07
N GLU A 310 1.71 8.06 -3.79
CA GLU A 310 0.48 8.02 -4.58
C GLU A 310 -0.76 8.22 -3.72
N LEU A 311 -0.86 7.51 -2.59
CA LEU A 311 -1.96 7.67 -1.65
C LEU A 311 -2.03 9.10 -1.08
N LYS A 312 -0.89 9.66 -0.66
CA LYS A 312 -0.84 10.99 -0.03
C LYS A 312 -1.11 12.12 -1.01
N SER A 313 -0.52 12.08 -2.20
CA SER A 313 -0.58 13.15 -3.18
C SER A 313 -1.68 12.93 -4.22
N GLY A 314 -1.90 11.68 -4.66
CA GLY A 314 -2.90 11.37 -5.70
C GLY A 314 -4.32 11.18 -5.15
N LEU A 315 -4.45 10.58 -3.96
CA LEU A 315 -5.73 10.24 -3.35
C LEU A 315 -6.00 10.96 -2.03
N HIS A 316 -5.23 11.98 -1.71
CA HIS A 316 -5.44 12.85 -0.55
C HIS A 316 -5.52 12.11 0.80
N TRP A 317 -4.79 10.99 0.92
CA TRP A 317 -4.83 10.08 2.07
C TRP A 317 -4.63 10.82 3.40
N GLY A 318 -5.57 10.60 4.32
CA GLY A 318 -5.55 11.19 5.65
C GLY A 318 -5.94 12.67 5.70
N GLN A 319 -6.54 13.25 4.65
CA GLN A 319 -7.08 14.62 4.70
C GLN A 319 -8.49 14.69 5.30
N MET A 320 -9.25 13.58 5.29
CA MET A 320 -10.54 13.56 5.98
C MET A 320 -10.35 13.78 7.48
N GLN A 321 -11.07 14.78 7.99
CA GLN A 321 -11.08 15.08 9.40
C GLN A 321 -12.23 14.34 10.07
N VAL A 322 -11.90 13.29 10.82
CA VAL A 322 -12.81 12.56 11.69
C VAL A 322 -12.19 12.45 13.07
N THR A 323 -13.00 12.57 14.10
CA THR A 323 -12.54 12.67 15.49
C THR A 323 -13.23 11.65 16.36
N LYS A 324 -12.66 11.41 17.55
CA LYS A 324 -13.19 10.77 18.76
C LYS A 324 -13.12 9.23 18.82
N GLU A 325 -13.24 8.47 17.75
CA GLU A 325 -13.26 7.00 17.83
C GLU A 325 -12.27 6.36 16.87
N LYS A 326 -11.61 5.28 17.30
CA LYS A 326 -10.62 4.55 16.50
C LYS A 326 -11.20 4.06 15.17
N GLU A 327 -12.40 3.49 15.20
CA GLU A 327 -13.06 2.95 14.00
C GLU A 327 -13.40 4.04 12.98
N ARG A 328 -13.81 5.22 13.44
CA ARG A 328 -14.05 6.38 12.56
C ARG A 328 -12.78 6.83 11.85
N VAL A 329 -11.69 6.91 12.61
CA VAL A 329 -10.37 7.25 12.04
C VAL A 329 -9.94 6.18 11.04
N LYS A 330 -10.12 4.90 11.36
CA LYS A 330 -9.80 3.78 10.49
C LYS A 330 -10.59 3.84 9.18
N ARG A 331 -11.91 4.06 9.24
CA ARG A 331 -12.76 4.24 8.05
C ARG A 331 -12.26 5.35 7.14
N ALA A 332 -11.98 6.52 7.70
CA ALA A 332 -11.47 7.66 6.95
C ALA A 332 -10.09 7.41 6.33
N MET A 333 -9.26 6.61 6.99
CA MET A 333 -7.94 6.23 6.45
C MET A 333 -8.05 5.16 5.35
N LEU A 334 -9.02 4.25 5.43
CA LEU A 334 -9.19 3.18 4.44
C LEU A 334 -9.85 3.65 3.15
N LEU A 335 -10.77 4.63 3.18
CA LEU A 335 -11.50 5.09 2.00
C LEU A 335 -10.60 5.47 0.81
N PRO A 336 -9.53 6.27 0.95
CA PRO A 336 -8.63 6.56 -0.17
C PRO A 336 -7.87 5.32 -0.67
N VAL A 337 -7.56 4.37 0.22
CA VAL A 337 -6.91 3.11 -0.18
C VAL A 337 -7.91 2.23 -0.95
N MET A 338 -9.19 2.23 -0.56
CA MET A 338 -10.27 1.57 -1.32
C MET A 338 -10.46 2.22 -2.70
N SER A 339 -10.32 3.55 -2.82
CA SER A 339 -10.36 4.23 -4.13
C SER A 339 -9.17 3.83 -5.02
N TYR A 340 -8.00 3.59 -4.44
CA TYR A 340 -6.87 3.00 -5.15
C TYR A 340 -7.22 1.61 -5.69
N LEU A 341 -7.81 0.76 -4.84
CA LEU A 341 -8.23 -0.60 -5.23
C LEU A 341 -9.34 -0.59 -6.28
N LEU A 342 -10.25 0.38 -6.23
CA LEU A 342 -11.27 0.57 -7.26
C LEU A 342 -10.65 0.83 -8.64
N LEU A 343 -9.63 1.68 -8.73
CA LEU A 343 -8.92 1.92 -10.00
C LEU A 343 -8.26 0.64 -10.52
N LEU A 344 -7.63 -0.15 -9.65
CA LEU A 344 -7.06 -1.45 -10.05
C LEU A 344 -8.15 -2.43 -10.52
N ARG A 345 -9.32 -2.41 -9.91
CA ARG A 345 -10.45 -3.25 -10.33
C ARG A 345 -11.00 -2.85 -11.69
N LEU A 346 -11.04 -1.56 -11.99
CA LEU A 346 -11.59 -1.04 -13.25
C LEU A 346 -10.64 -1.21 -14.43
N TYR A 347 -9.34 -1.04 -14.20
CA TYR A 347 -8.34 -0.98 -15.27
C TYR A 347 -7.27 -2.08 -15.17
N GLY A 348 -7.29 -2.88 -14.11
CA GLY A 348 -6.21 -3.81 -13.80
C GLY A 348 -5.99 -4.89 -14.85
N LYS A 349 -7.04 -5.31 -15.56
CA LYS A 349 -6.92 -6.33 -16.62
C LYS A 349 -6.06 -5.90 -17.79
N ASP A 350 -6.02 -4.61 -18.06
CA ASP A 350 -5.28 -4.00 -19.17
C ASP A 350 -3.83 -3.65 -18.80
N LEU A 351 -3.48 -3.80 -17.52
CA LEU A 351 -2.13 -3.50 -17.02
C LEU A 351 -1.18 -4.66 -17.30
N GLN A 352 0.00 -4.33 -17.79
CA GLN A 352 1.07 -5.31 -17.96
C GLN A 352 2.03 -5.26 -16.75
N PRO A 353 2.45 -6.41 -16.20
CA PRO A 353 3.35 -6.43 -15.04
C PRO A 353 4.64 -5.65 -15.23
N ASP A 354 5.21 -5.63 -16.43
CA ASP A 354 6.50 -5.04 -16.73
C ASP A 354 6.45 -3.58 -17.19
N GLU A 355 5.30 -3.11 -17.69
CA GLU A 355 5.17 -1.75 -18.21
C GLU A 355 5.06 -0.69 -17.09
N GLY A 356 4.50 -1.07 -15.97
CA GLY A 356 4.28 -0.18 -14.84
C GLY A 356 3.20 0.87 -15.10
N PHE A 357 2.56 1.27 -14.03
CA PHE A 357 1.55 2.33 -14.05
C PHE A 357 1.77 3.26 -12.86
N THR A 358 1.17 4.42 -12.92
CA THR A 358 1.00 5.29 -11.76
C THR A 358 -0.48 5.47 -11.48
N ILE A 359 -0.82 5.63 -10.21
CA ILE A 359 -2.21 5.89 -9.84
C ILE A 359 -2.74 7.20 -10.46
N TYR A 360 -1.84 8.14 -10.77
CA TYR A 360 -2.19 9.38 -11.45
C TYR A 360 -2.69 9.15 -12.88
N GLN A 361 -2.08 8.21 -13.61
CA GLN A 361 -2.53 7.81 -14.95
C GLN A 361 -3.91 7.18 -14.90
N LEU A 362 -4.10 6.20 -13.99
CA LEU A 362 -5.41 5.56 -13.84
C LEU A 362 -6.50 6.54 -13.36
N LYS A 363 -6.14 7.47 -12.46
CA LYS A 363 -7.06 8.53 -12.03
C LYS A 363 -7.46 9.43 -13.19
N ARG A 364 -6.51 9.84 -14.04
CA ARG A 364 -6.78 10.64 -15.24
C ARG A 364 -7.71 9.88 -16.18
N GLN A 365 -7.37 8.66 -16.52
CA GLN A 365 -8.21 7.80 -17.37
C GLN A 365 -9.63 7.67 -16.81
N PHE A 366 -9.76 7.49 -15.49
CA PHE A 366 -11.06 7.44 -14.83
C PHE A 366 -11.86 8.76 -15.01
N CYS A 367 -11.19 9.90 -14.88
CA CYS A 367 -11.83 11.20 -15.11
C CYS A 367 -12.27 11.37 -16.58
N ASP A 368 -11.40 11.02 -17.51
CA ASP A 368 -11.65 11.12 -18.95
C ASP A 368 -12.83 10.23 -19.36
N ASP A 369 -12.88 9.00 -18.88
CA ASP A 369 -13.99 8.06 -19.13
C ASP A 369 -15.33 8.56 -18.55
N ILE A 370 -15.32 9.21 -17.38
CA ILE A 370 -16.53 9.81 -16.82
C ILE A 370 -17.00 10.99 -17.68
N TRP A 371 -16.09 11.80 -18.18
CA TRP A 371 -16.39 12.89 -19.08
C TRP A 371 -17.00 12.36 -20.39
N GLN A 372 -16.38 11.34 -21.00
CA GLN A 372 -16.86 10.72 -22.23
C GLN A 372 -18.28 10.14 -22.03
N GLU A 373 -18.49 9.34 -20.97
CA GLU A 373 -19.83 8.79 -20.64
C GLU A 373 -20.90 9.90 -20.49
N ARG A 374 -20.50 11.07 -20.04
CA ARG A 374 -21.42 12.22 -19.92
C ARG A 374 -21.73 12.86 -21.25
N LEU A 375 -20.74 13.01 -22.12
CA LEU A 375 -20.90 13.54 -23.47
C LEU A 375 -21.81 12.65 -24.31
N ASP A 376 -21.55 11.35 -24.34
CA ASP A 376 -22.32 10.35 -25.09
C ASP A 376 -23.81 10.38 -24.68
N ARG A 377 -24.08 10.54 -23.39
CA ARG A 377 -25.47 10.67 -22.90
C ARG A 377 -26.13 11.98 -23.28
N SER A 378 -25.37 13.06 -23.33
CA SER A 378 -25.88 14.35 -23.80
C SER A 378 -26.30 14.24 -25.26
N ASP A 379 -25.43 13.66 -26.08
CA ASP A 379 -25.67 13.47 -27.52
C ASP A 379 -26.86 12.53 -27.77
N ALA A 380 -26.96 11.41 -27.03
CA ALA A 380 -28.10 10.50 -27.12
C ALA A 380 -29.43 11.19 -26.74
N LYS A 381 -29.40 12.08 -25.74
CA LYS A 381 -30.58 12.88 -25.35
C LYS A 381 -30.97 13.90 -26.41
N TRP A 382 -29.98 14.53 -27.07
CA TRP A 382 -30.24 15.44 -28.19
C TRP A 382 -30.78 14.71 -29.41
N ARG A 383 -30.18 13.57 -29.80
CA ARG A 383 -30.72 12.74 -30.91
C ARG A 383 -32.15 12.34 -30.65
N LYS A 384 -32.46 11.80 -29.45
CA LYS A 384 -33.84 11.44 -29.10
C LYS A 384 -34.80 12.63 -29.17
N ARG A 385 -34.40 13.84 -28.88
CA ARG A 385 -35.24 15.03 -29.04
C ARG A 385 -35.42 15.40 -30.50
N LEU A 386 -34.37 15.31 -31.32
CA LEU A 386 -34.47 15.53 -32.76
C LEU A 386 -35.44 14.54 -33.40
N ASP A 387 -35.31 13.22 -33.10
CA ASP A 387 -36.22 12.19 -33.58
C ASP A 387 -37.68 12.48 -33.18
N GLN A 388 -37.94 13.01 -31.98
CA GLN A 388 -39.27 13.41 -31.53
C GLN A 388 -39.81 14.63 -32.27
N TYR A 389 -38.94 15.61 -32.63
CA TYR A 389 -39.35 16.76 -33.44
C TYR A 389 -39.62 16.35 -34.87
N GLU A 390 -38.80 15.50 -35.47
CA GLU A 390 -39.01 14.98 -36.83
C GLU A 390 -40.27 14.09 -36.95
N ALA A 391 -40.58 13.35 -35.88
CA ALA A 391 -41.82 12.52 -35.86
C ALA A 391 -43.09 13.33 -35.61
N ALA A 392 -42.95 14.58 -35.14
CA ALA A 392 -44.09 15.49 -34.88
C ALA A 392 -44.33 16.52 -36.01
N ALA A 393 -43.42 16.61 -36.96
CA ALA A 393 -43.51 17.43 -38.17
C ALA A 393 -44.09 16.61 -39.33
#